data_445d402a0c9455e4538edc36c62ca5c6
#
_entry.id   445d402a0c9455e4538edc36c62ca5c6
#
_cell.length_a   1.000
_cell.length_b   1.000
_cell.length_c   1.000
_cell.angle_alpha   90.00
_cell.angle_beta   90.00
_cell.angle_gamma   90.00
#
_symmetry.space_group_name_H-M   'P 1'
#
loop_
_entity.id
_entity.type
_entity.pdbx_description
1 polymer ?
#
loop_
_entity_poly.entity_id
_entity_poly.type
_entity_poly.pdbx_seq_one_letter_code
_entity_poly.pdbx_strand_id
1 'polypeptide(L)'
;MVSRQLAASGGIWLDLSGTEILIDPGPGSVVQSTKRKLNAEKLSAIILSHRHLDHSADINVMVEAMTNGGFSHRGWLYTPADALDNEPVIYSYLKKCLEGVVVLEEGKSYSINNITFSTPVRHVHPVETYGMMFHSQGHRFSFITDTRYFDGLIESYAGSELLIINTVFTEPHPPVDHLAIPDAARLIAEIKPKVAILSHFGLYVWQAKPWKIAEELTKQTGVKVIAARDGMTFDLAQLGEG
;
A
#
# COMPACT_ATOMS: atom_id res chain seq x y z
N MET A 1 -11.58 5.90 -5.71
CA MET A 1 -12.75 6.13 -6.60
C MET A 1 -12.28 6.45 -8.00
N VAL A 2 -11.95 5.40 -8.72
CA VAL A 2 -11.34 5.45 -10.06
C VAL A 2 -12.19 6.26 -11.05
N SER A 3 -13.49 6.01 -11.12
CA SER A 3 -14.37 6.60 -12.13
C SER A 3 -14.59 8.12 -12.03
N ARG A 4 -14.38 8.74 -10.88
CA ARG A 4 -14.58 10.18 -10.65
C ARG A 4 -13.28 10.96 -10.44
N GLN A 5 -12.17 10.30 -10.21
CA GLN A 5 -10.85 10.89 -9.96
C GLN A 5 -10.89 12.09 -8.99
N LEU A 6 -11.67 11.97 -7.92
CA LEU A 6 -11.74 13.00 -6.85
C LEU A 6 -10.44 13.09 -6.05
N ALA A 7 -9.69 11.99 -6.04
CA ALA A 7 -8.34 11.86 -5.53
C ALA A 7 -7.57 10.92 -6.46
N ALA A 8 -6.25 10.92 -6.39
CA ALA A 8 -5.41 9.96 -7.09
C ALA A 8 -5.74 8.54 -6.63
N SER A 9 -5.61 7.57 -7.53
CA SER A 9 -5.85 6.16 -7.25
C SER A 9 -4.53 5.42 -7.17
N GLY A 10 -4.29 4.76 -6.04
CA GLY A 10 -3.12 3.93 -5.83
C GLY A 10 -1.78 4.68 -5.78
N GLY A 11 -0.75 3.92 -5.47
CA GLY A 11 0.63 4.38 -5.49
C GLY A 11 1.11 4.96 -4.14
N ILE A 12 1.81 4.13 -3.38
CA ILE A 12 2.63 4.58 -2.26
C ILE A 12 4.09 4.46 -2.68
N TRP A 13 4.80 5.59 -2.71
CA TRP A 13 6.22 5.63 -3.00
C TRP A 13 7.01 5.65 -1.70
N LEU A 14 7.85 4.64 -1.49
CA LEU A 14 8.76 4.55 -0.35
C LEU A 14 10.16 4.93 -0.80
N ASP A 15 10.84 5.80 -0.04
CA ASP A 15 12.28 6.02 -0.09
C ASP A 15 12.86 5.62 1.26
N LEU A 16 13.54 4.49 1.31
CA LEU A 16 14.06 3.88 2.52
C LEU A 16 15.57 3.76 2.40
N SER A 17 16.29 4.77 2.91
CA SER A 17 17.76 4.82 2.86
C SER A 17 18.32 4.64 1.44
N GLY A 18 17.69 5.28 0.45
CA GLY A 18 18.09 5.22 -0.96
C GLY A 18 17.58 3.99 -1.72
N THR A 19 16.79 3.13 -1.10
CA THR A 19 16.05 2.07 -1.78
C THR A 19 14.64 2.58 -2.05
N GLU A 20 14.31 2.81 -3.32
CA GLU A 20 13.01 3.31 -3.74
C GLU A 20 12.10 2.15 -4.17
N ILE A 21 10.88 2.11 -3.61
CA ILE A 21 9.89 1.05 -3.84
C ILE A 21 8.54 1.71 -4.13
N LEU A 22 7.82 1.22 -5.14
CA LEU A 22 6.45 1.62 -5.43
C LEU A 22 5.49 0.50 -5.07
N ILE A 23 4.50 0.80 -4.23
CA ILE A 23 3.42 -0.13 -3.89
C ILE A 23 2.17 0.28 -4.66
N ASP A 24 1.50 -0.70 -5.27
CA ASP A 24 0.19 -0.57 -5.91
C ASP A 24 0.11 0.56 -6.95
N PRO A 25 0.76 0.45 -8.10
CA PRO A 25 0.70 1.45 -9.17
C PRO A 25 -0.69 1.49 -9.85
N GLY A 26 -1.67 2.06 -9.17
CA GLY A 26 -3.01 2.29 -9.70
C GLY A 26 -3.06 3.38 -10.78
N PRO A 27 -4.27 3.66 -11.32
CA PRO A 27 -4.45 4.58 -12.45
C PRO A 27 -3.85 5.97 -12.22
N GLY A 28 -2.94 6.39 -13.10
CA GLY A 28 -2.29 7.69 -13.06
C GLY A 28 -1.02 7.74 -12.21
N SER A 29 -0.50 6.61 -11.72
CA SER A 29 0.74 6.55 -10.93
C SER A 29 1.92 7.16 -11.67
N VAL A 30 2.07 6.91 -12.96
CA VAL A 30 3.15 7.51 -13.78
C VAL A 30 3.01 9.03 -13.87
N VAL A 31 1.79 9.54 -14.01
CA VAL A 31 1.52 10.98 -14.07
C VAL A 31 1.80 11.65 -12.72
N GLN A 32 1.37 11.02 -11.64
CA GLN A 32 1.54 11.54 -10.29
C GLN A 32 3.01 11.51 -9.85
N SER A 33 3.76 10.46 -10.15
CA SER A 33 5.19 10.40 -9.86
C SER A 33 5.97 11.48 -10.64
N THR A 34 5.69 11.63 -11.93
CA THR A 34 6.32 12.67 -12.77
C THR A 34 6.02 14.09 -12.25
N LYS A 35 4.76 14.39 -11.91
CA LYS A 35 4.39 15.70 -11.33
C LYS A 35 5.14 16.01 -10.04
N ARG A 36 5.49 14.98 -9.26
CA ARG A 36 6.23 15.10 -7.99
C ARG A 36 7.73 14.96 -8.14
N LYS A 37 8.21 14.87 -9.38
CA LYS A 37 9.64 14.71 -9.69
C LYS A 37 10.26 13.44 -9.09
N LEU A 38 9.44 12.40 -8.87
CA LEU A 38 9.90 11.07 -8.51
C LEU A 38 10.41 10.39 -9.79
N ASN A 39 11.60 9.83 -9.75
CA ASN A 39 12.22 9.21 -10.91
C ASN A 39 12.02 7.70 -10.90
N ALA A 40 11.16 7.18 -11.77
CA ALA A 40 10.86 5.76 -11.87
C ALA A 40 12.09 4.90 -12.17
N GLU A 41 13.10 5.43 -12.88
CA GLU A 41 14.36 4.71 -13.12
C GLU A 41 15.16 4.42 -11.82
N LYS A 42 14.84 5.08 -10.70
CA LYS A 42 15.46 4.79 -9.40
C LYS A 42 14.77 3.68 -8.63
N LEU A 43 13.57 3.27 -9.04
CA LEU A 43 12.87 2.18 -8.36
C LEU A 43 13.71 0.92 -8.34
N SER A 44 13.84 0.33 -7.16
CA SER A 44 14.45 -0.98 -6.95
C SER A 44 13.41 -2.09 -7.10
N ALA A 45 12.14 -1.79 -6.78
CA ALA A 45 11.05 -2.74 -6.90
C ALA A 45 9.69 -2.07 -7.03
N ILE A 46 8.76 -2.84 -7.59
CA ILE A 46 7.32 -2.60 -7.50
C ILE A 46 6.72 -3.75 -6.70
N ILE A 47 5.84 -3.43 -5.74
CA ILE A 47 5.09 -4.43 -4.97
C ILE A 47 3.62 -4.22 -5.31
N LEU A 48 2.95 -5.27 -5.74
CA LEU A 48 1.51 -5.29 -5.97
C LEU A 48 0.84 -6.08 -4.85
N SER A 49 -0.06 -5.43 -4.11
CA SER A 49 -0.81 -6.09 -3.05
C SER A 49 -1.85 -7.07 -3.59
N HIS A 50 -2.51 -6.71 -4.69
CA HIS A 50 -3.50 -7.52 -5.40
C HIS A 50 -3.79 -6.97 -6.81
N ARG A 51 -4.50 -7.77 -7.63
CA ARG A 51 -4.67 -7.53 -9.06
C ARG A 51 -5.76 -6.52 -9.47
N HIS A 52 -6.57 -5.96 -8.56
CA HIS A 52 -7.62 -5.02 -8.93
C HIS A 52 -7.06 -3.79 -9.66
N LEU A 53 -7.83 -3.25 -10.60
CA LEU A 53 -7.38 -2.19 -11.51
C LEU A 53 -6.97 -0.90 -10.80
N ASP A 54 -7.62 -0.56 -9.69
CA ASP A 54 -7.27 0.62 -8.90
C ASP A 54 -5.92 0.50 -8.17
N HIS A 55 -5.34 -0.70 -8.13
CA HIS A 55 -4.00 -0.98 -7.60
C HIS A 55 -2.99 -1.33 -8.68
N SER A 56 -3.42 -1.81 -9.86
CA SER A 56 -2.53 -2.41 -10.85
C SER A 56 -2.54 -1.75 -12.23
N ALA A 57 -3.44 -0.78 -12.50
CA ALA A 57 -3.64 -0.28 -13.87
C ALA A 57 -2.39 0.32 -14.51
N ASP A 58 -1.53 0.99 -13.75
CA ASP A 58 -0.29 1.57 -14.26
C ASP A 58 0.92 0.64 -14.11
N ILE A 59 0.75 -0.63 -13.69
CA ILE A 59 1.89 -1.53 -13.45
C ILE A 59 2.80 -1.68 -14.69
N ASN A 60 2.19 -1.80 -15.86
CA ASN A 60 2.95 -1.95 -17.11
C ASN A 60 3.73 -0.68 -17.45
N VAL A 61 3.10 0.48 -17.33
CA VAL A 61 3.72 1.79 -17.62
C VAL A 61 4.83 2.07 -16.60
N MET A 62 4.62 1.71 -15.33
CA MET A 62 5.64 1.91 -14.29
C MET A 62 6.83 0.96 -14.45
N VAL A 63 6.60 -0.29 -14.87
CA VAL A 63 7.70 -1.21 -15.21
C VAL A 63 8.47 -0.69 -16.43
N GLU A 64 7.78 -0.23 -17.49
CA GLU A 64 8.42 0.38 -18.64
C GLU A 64 9.27 1.59 -18.24
N ALA A 65 8.73 2.48 -17.40
CA ALA A 65 9.45 3.65 -16.90
C ALA A 65 10.65 3.25 -16.02
N MET A 66 10.50 2.27 -15.13
CA MET A 66 11.58 1.76 -14.28
C MET A 66 12.71 1.16 -15.10
N THR A 67 12.41 0.50 -16.21
CA THR A 67 13.38 -0.18 -17.08
C THR A 67 13.86 0.69 -18.26
N ASN A 68 13.57 1.99 -18.23
CA ASN A 68 13.92 2.92 -19.30
C ASN A 68 13.45 2.41 -20.68
N GLY A 69 12.15 2.13 -20.83
CA GLY A 69 11.59 1.61 -22.08
C GLY A 69 12.02 0.16 -22.39
N GLY A 70 12.46 -0.61 -21.39
CA GLY A 70 12.98 -1.96 -21.55
C GLY A 70 14.45 -2.04 -21.97
N PHE A 71 15.15 -0.90 -22.09
CA PHE A 71 16.58 -0.87 -22.41
C PHE A 71 17.48 -1.22 -21.23
N SER A 72 16.97 -1.12 -20.00
CA SER A 72 17.68 -1.44 -18.78
C SER A 72 17.04 -2.66 -18.10
N HIS A 73 17.77 -3.77 -18.00
CA HIS A 73 17.32 -4.96 -17.26
C HIS A 73 17.53 -4.69 -15.77
N ARG A 74 16.44 -4.34 -15.06
CA ARG A 74 16.51 -3.91 -13.68
C ARG A 74 15.20 -3.98 -12.94
N GLY A 75 15.29 -3.96 -11.61
CA GLY A 75 14.18 -3.89 -10.68
C GLY A 75 13.39 -5.20 -10.56
N TRP A 76 12.71 -5.32 -9.45
CA TRP A 76 11.95 -6.52 -9.08
C TRP A 76 10.46 -6.24 -9.05
N LEU A 77 9.65 -7.23 -9.39
CA LEU A 77 8.21 -7.22 -9.17
C LEU A 77 7.87 -8.27 -8.11
N TYR A 78 7.22 -7.83 -7.03
CA TYR A 78 6.60 -8.70 -6.04
C TYR A 78 5.09 -8.65 -6.22
N THR A 79 4.42 -9.79 -6.35
CA THR A 79 3.00 -9.82 -6.72
C THR A 79 2.34 -11.12 -6.29
N PRO A 80 1.01 -11.15 -6.00
CA PRO A 80 0.26 -12.38 -5.82
C PRO A 80 0.31 -13.27 -7.06
N ALA A 81 0.11 -14.57 -6.87
CA ALA A 81 0.15 -15.56 -7.96
C ALA A 81 -0.94 -15.30 -8.99
N ASP A 82 -2.15 -14.99 -8.54
CA ASP A 82 -3.32 -14.76 -9.42
C ASP A 82 -3.18 -13.52 -10.34
N ALA A 83 -2.27 -12.60 -10.02
CA ALA A 83 -1.94 -11.47 -10.88
C ALA A 83 -1.04 -11.84 -12.08
N LEU A 84 -0.51 -13.08 -12.11
CA LEU A 84 0.37 -13.60 -13.15
C LEU A 84 -0.31 -14.62 -14.05
N ASP A 85 -1.45 -15.20 -13.60
CA ASP A 85 -2.17 -16.28 -14.25
C ASP A 85 -3.42 -15.81 -14.99
N ASN A 86 -3.91 -16.61 -15.95
CA ASN A 86 -5.13 -16.45 -16.74
C ASN A 86 -5.29 -15.07 -17.41
N GLU A 87 -5.47 -14.02 -16.62
CA GLU A 87 -5.56 -12.63 -17.04
C GLU A 87 -4.46 -11.84 -16.35
N PRO A 88 -3.19 -11.99 -16.78
CA PRO A 88 -2.07 -11.36 -16.10
C PRO A 88 -2.13 -9.85 -16.20
N VAL A 89 -1.89 -9.17 -15.07
CA VAL A 89 -1.88 -7.69 -15.03
C VAL A 89 -0.61 -7.11 -15.64
N ILE A 90 0.47 -7.93 -15.76
CA ILE A 90 1.73 -7.51 -16.37
C ILE A 90 1.99 -8.25 -17.69
N TYR A 91 2.35 -7.51 -18.73
CA TYR A 91 2.65 -8.07 -20.04
C TYR A 91 3.93 -8.91 -20.03
N SER A 92 3.90 -10.00 -20.79
CA SER A 92 5.00 -10.99 -20.85
C SER A 92 6.32 -10.37 -21.31
N TYR A 93 6.29 -9.39 -22.21
CA TYR A 93 7.51 -8.73 -22.68
C TYR A 93 8.15 -7.83 -21.62
N LEU A 94 7.34 -7.18 -20.77
CA LEU A 94 7.83 -6.36 -19.68
C LEU A 94 8.44 -7.18 -18.54
N LYS A 95 7.88 -8.37 -18.25
CA LYS A 95 8.49 -9.29 -17.29
C LYS A 95 9.94 -9.65 -17.64
N LYS A 96 10.29 -9.70 -18.93
CA LYS A 96 11.66 -9.97 -19.39
C LYS A 96 12.63 -8.83 -19.17
N CYS A 97 12.13 -7.63 -18.90
CA CYS A 97 12.96 -6.44 -18.63
C CYS A 97 13.30 -6.32 -17.14
N LEU A 98 12.65 -7.12 -16.27
CA LEU A 98 12.89 -7.13 -14.83
C LEU A 98 14.02 -8.10 -14.46
N GLU A 99 14.75 -7.81 -13.39
CA GLU A 99 15.69 -8.76 -12.76
C GLU A 99 14.97 -10.01 -12.26
N GLY A 100 13.70 -9.87 -11.84
CA GLY A 100 12.89 -11.01 -11.48
C GLY A 100 11.45 -10.63 -11.08
N VAL A 101 10.63 -11.68 -11.00
CA VAL A 101 9.28 -11.63 -10.48
C VAL A 101 9.19 -12.62 -9.33
N VAL A 102 8.75 -12.14 -8.17
CA VAL A 102 8.62 -12.93 -6.93
C VAL A 102 7.15 -13.03 -6.58
N VAL A 103 6.69 -14.24 -6.35
CA VAL A 103 5.31 -14.49 -5.90
C VAL A 103 5.24 -14.26 -4.39
N LEU A 104 4.26 -13.48 -3.97
CA LEU A 104 3.97 -13.25 -2.56
C LEU A 104 3.23 -14.46 -1.98
N GLU A 105 3.58 -14.84 -0.75
CA GLU A 105 2.97 -15.93 -0.01
C GLU A 105 2.73 -15.51 1.45
N GLU A 106 1.71 -16.05 2.08
CA GLU A 106 1.41 -15.80 3.49
C GLU A 106 2.57 -16.22 4.41
N GLY A 107 2.88 -15.40 5.40
CA GLY A 107 3.91 -15.67 6.40
C GLY A 107 5.35 -15.60 5.88
N LYS A 108 5.58 -15.16 4.65
CA LYS A 108 6.91 -15.07 4.04
C LYS A 108 7.54 -13.71 4.27
N SER A 109 8.87 -13.72 4.25
CA SER A 109 9.72 -12.52 4.30
C SER A 109 10.54 -12.40 3.02
N TYR A 110 10.74 -11.17 2.59
CA TYR A 110 11.42 -10.79 1.35
C TYR A 110 12.45 -9.71 1.62
N SER A 111 13.41 -9.54 0.70
CA SER A 111 14.41 -8.50 0.77
C SER A 111 14.50 -7.74 -0.55
N ILE A 112 14.60 -6.43 -0.45
CA ILE A 112 14.88 -5.51 -1.57
C ILE A 112 16.08 -4.68 -1.13
N ASN A 113 17.25 -4.96 -1.69
CA ASN A 113 18.53 -4.40 -1.19
C ASN A 113 18.70 -4.65 0.32
N ASN A 114 18.80 -3.57 1.11
CA ASN A 114 18.92 -3.60 2.57
C ASN A 114 17.58 -3.51 3.31
N ILE A 115 16.46 -3.47 2.59
CA ILE A 115 15.12 -3.40 3.19
C ILE A 115 14.51 -4.79 3.26
N THR A 116 13.93 -5.13 4.40
CA THR A 116 13.14 -6.36 4.54
C THR A 116 11.67 -6.03 4.71
N PHE A 117 10.82 -6.85 4.10
CA PHE A 117 9.39 -6.81 4.35
C PHE A 117 8.82 -8.23 4.42
N SER A 118 7.66 -8.35 4.99
CA SER A 118 6.91 -9.61 5.07
C SER A 118 5.46 -9.41 4.70
N THR A 119 4.81 -10.51 4.35
CA THR A 119 3.36 -10.63 4.13
C THR A 119 2.78 -11.50 5.24
N PRO A 120 2.55 -10.94 6.44
CA PRO A 120 2.31 -11.74 7.65
C PRO A 120 1.04 -12.58 7.57
N VAL A 121 0.02 -12.10 6.87
CA VAL A 121 -1.26 -12.79 6.70
C VAL A 121 -1.86 -12.47 5.35
N ARG A 122 -2.54 -13.47 4.74
CA ARG A 122 -3.36 -13.25 3.57
C ARG A 122 -4.62 -12.49 3.97
N HIS A 123 -4.93 -11.43 3.24
CA HIS A 123 -6.12 -10.64 3.44
C HIS A 123 -7.37 -11.34 2.91
N VAL A 124 -8.52 -11.05 3.51
CA VAL A 124 -9.81 -11.57 3.07
C VAL A 124 -10.40 -10.60 2.06
N HIS A 125 -10.25 -10.95 0.78
CA HIS A 125 -10.67 -10.15 -0.36
C HIS A 125 -11.01 -11.08 -1.54
N PRO A 126 -11.83 -10.68 -2.54
CA PRO A 126 -12.24 -11.54 -3.66
C PRO A 126 -11.08 -12.12 -4.49
N VAL A 127 -9.93 -11.45 -4.50
CA VAL A 127 -8.71 -11.88 -5.18
C VAL A 127 -7.59 -12.11 -4.17
N GLU A 128 -6.53 -12.79 -4.57
CA GLU A 128 -5.38 -13.00 -3.72
C GLU A 128 -4.74 -11.67 -3.31
N THR A 129 -4.71 -11.38 -2.00
CA THR A 129 -4.36 -10.07 -1.48
C THR A 129 -3.46 -10.19 -0.25
N TYR A 130 -2.41 -9.36 -0.20
CA TYR A 130 -1.47 -9.30 0.91
C TYR A 130 -1.25 -7.87 1.36
N GLY A 131 -1.33 -7.65 2.67
CA GLY A 131 -0.71 -6.48 3.30
C GLY A 131 0.77 -6.72 3.55
N MET A 132 1.49 -5.70 3.94
CA MET A 132 2.94 -5.73 4.07
C MET A 132 3.38 -5.15 5.41
N MET A 133 4.43 -5.74 5.99
CA MET A 133 5.11 -5.20 7.15
C MET A 133 6.57 -5.00 6.80
N PHE A 134 7.07 -3.78 6.91
CA PHE A 134 8.43 -3.37 6.59
C PHE A 134 9.26 -3.16 7.86
N HIS A 135 10.54 -3.46 7.75
CA HIS A 135 11.56 -3.13 8.73
C HIS A 135 12.64 -2.28 8.06
N SER A 136 12.74 -1.04 8.47
CA SER A 136 13.74 -0.09 7.94
C SER A 136 14.06 0.99 8.95
N GLN A 137 15.34 1.41 8.99
CA GLN A 137 15.80 2.52 9.84
C GLN A 137 15.49 2.34 11.34
N GLY A 138 15.42 1.09 11.82
CA GLY A 138 15.03 0.78 13.19
C GLY A 138 13.54 0.83 13.49
N HIS A 139 12.71 1.15 12.50
CA HIS A 139 11.26 1.24 12.61
C HIS A 139 10.56 0.05 11.96
N ARG A 140 9.41 -0.32 12.52
CA ARG A 140 8.46 -1.27 11.93
C ARG A 140 7.20 -0.51 11.49
N PHE A 141 6.86 -0.63 10.22
CA PHE A 141 5.64 -0.02 9.70
C PHE A 141 4.91 -0.98 8.77
N SER A 142 3.59 -0.85 8.72
CA SER A 142 2.75 -1.79 8.00
C SER A 142 1.75 -1.09 7.10
N PHE A 143 1.47 -1.74 5.98
CA PHE A 143 0.43 -1.40 5.05
C PHE A 143 -0.66 -2.48 5.09
N ILE A 144 -1.82 -2.14 5.67
CA ILE A 144 -3.03 -2.94 5.65
C ILE A 144 -3.84 -2.49 4.43
N THR A 145 -3.72 -3.27 3.36
CA THR A 145 -4.41 -3.03 2.10
C THR A 145 -5.86 -3.53 2.16
N ASP A 146 -6.49 -3.71 1.02
CA ASP A 146 -7.89 -4.09 0.92
C ASP A 146 -8.17 -5.45 1.58
N THR A 147 -9.11 -5.45 2.49
CA THR A 147 -9.56 -6.61 3.25
C THR A 147 -10.85 -6.27 3.99
N ARG A 148 -11.69 -7.25 4.26
CA ARG A 148 -12.65 -7.11 5.36
C ARG A 148 -11.94 -7.31 6.70
N TYR A 149 -12.55 -6.83 7.78
CA TYR A 149 -12.03 -7.07 9.11
C TYR A 149 -12.08 -8.57 9.49
N PHE A 150 -11.01 -9.06 10.11
CA PHE A 150 -10.93 -10.35 10.81
C PHE A 150 -9.89 -10.24 11.94
N ASP A 151 -10.07 -11.04 13.01
CA ASP A 151 -9.28 -10.88 14.24
C ASP A 151 -7.77 -11.12 14.04
N GLY A 152 -7.37 -11.95 13.09
CA GLY A 152 -5.97 -12.19 12.73
C GLY A 152 -5.19 -10.96 12.28
N LEU A 153 -5.86 -9.87 11.87
CA LEU A 153 -5.19 -8.62 11.49
C LEU A 153 -4.45 -7.99 12.68
N ILE A 154 -5.04 -8.00 13.88
CA ILE A 154 -4.45 -7.40 15.08
C ILE A 154 -3.11 -8.09 15.40
N GLU A 155 -3.14 -9.42 15.48
CA GLU A 155 -1.95 -10.22 15.80
C GLU A 155 -0.87 -10.09 14.73
N SER A 156 -1.26 -10.14 13.44
CA SER A 156 -0.35 -10.10 12.30
C SER A 156 0.41 -8.78 12.16
N TYR A 157 -0.21 -7.67 12.57
CA TYR A 157 0.39 -6.33 12.46
C TYR A 157 0.80 -5.75 13.82
N ALA A 158 0.79 -6.56 14.89
CA ALA A 158 1.24 -6.15 16.22
C ALA A 158 2.66 -5.60 16.21
N GLY A 159 2.90 -4.56 17.01
CA GLY A 159 4.21 -3.91 17.13
C GLY A 159 4.58 -2.99 15.97
N SER A 160 3.66 -2.70 15.06
CA SER A 160 3.85 -1.64 14.05
C SER A 160 3.83 -0.27 14.69
N GLU A 161 4.85 0.54 14.43
CA GLU A 161 4.94 1.93 14.89
C GLU A 161 4.15 2.89 14.00
N LEU A 162 4.03 2.56 12.72
CA LEU A 162 3.17 3.24 11.75
C LEU A 162 2.25 2.21 11.09
N LEU A 163 0.94 2.50 11.07
CA LEU A 163 -0.03 1.76 10.28
C LEU A 163 -0.55 2.62 9.14
N ILE A 164 -0.49 2.12 7.92
CA ILE A 164 -1.19 2.69 6.76
C ILE A 164 -2.36 1.76 6.47
N ILE A 165 -3.59 2.28 6.53
CA ILE A 165 -4.80 1.46 6.50
C ILE A 165 -5.72 1.93 5.36
N ASN A 166 -6.03 1.04 4.43
CA ASN A 166 -7.06 1.27 3.43
C ASN A 166 -8.43 1.24 4.11
N THR A 167 -9.18 2.36 4.03
CA THR A 167 -10.44 2.55 4.74
C THR A 167 -11.51 3.08 3.78
N VAL A 168 -12.33 2.18 3.25
CA VAL A 168 -13.25 2.48 2.12
C VAL A 168 -14.60 2.98 2.59
N PHE A 169 -15.14 2.43 3.68
CA PHE A 169 -16.50 2.68 4.11
C PHE A 169 -16.58 3.45 5.43
N THR A 170 -17.65 4.21 5.61
CA THR A 170 -17.97 4.85 6.90
C THR A 170 -18.47 3.84 7.93
N GLU A 171 -19.18 2.80 7.46
CA GLU A 171 -19.71 1.70 8.25
C GLU A 171 -19.43 0.37 7.55
N PRO A 172 -19.32 -0.75 8.29
CA PRO A 172 -19.15 -2.07 7.69
C PRO A 172 -20.23 -2.35 6.62
N HIS A 173 -19.80 -2.82 5.46
CA HIS A 173 -20.68 -3.03 4.31
C HIS A 173 -20.54 -4.46 3.75
N PRO A 174 -21.04 -5.49 4.47
CA PRO A 174 -21.13 -6.83 3.88
C PRO A 174 -22.08 -6.81 2.66
N PRO A 175 -21.78 -7.43 1.55
CA PRO A 175 -20.73 -8.44 1.32
C PRO A 175 -19.44 -7.92 0.69
N VAL A 176 -19.09 -6.65 0.82
CA VAL A 176 -17.91 -6.07 0.18
C VAL A 176 -16.72 -6.13 1.15
N ASP A 177 -15.65 -6.81 0.72
CA ASP A 177 -14.48 -7.09 1.57
C ASP A 177 -13.52 -5.89 1.67
N HIS A 178 -13.96 -4.85 2.39
CA HIS A 178 -13.16 -3.66 2.70
C HIS A 178 -13.37 -3.22 4.16
N LEU A 179 -12.33 -2.61 4.73
CA LEU A 179 -12.43 -2.01 6.07
C LEU A 179 -13.30 -0.74 6.05
N ALA A 180 -14.02 -0.57 7.15
CA ALA A 180 -14.76 0.64 7.50
C ALA A 180 -14.05 1.43 8.61
N ILE A 181 -14.54 2.65 8.88
CA ILE A 181 -14.00 3.50 9.96
C ILE A 181 -13.99 2.80 11.33
N PRO A 182 -15.06 2.09 11.77
CA PRO A 182 -15.02 1.33 13.03
C PRO A 182 -13.96 0.24 13.06
N ASP A 183 -13.71 -0.43 11.93
CA ASP A 183 -12.66 -1.45 11.82
C ASP A 183 -11.27 -0.85 11.98
N ALA A 184 -11.02 0.28 11.31
CA ALA A 184 -9.78 1.03 11.44
C ALA A 184 -9.58 1.54 12.89
N ALA A 185 -10.64 2.03 13.54
CA ALA A 185 -10.62 2.44 14.93
C ALA A 185 -10.19 1.29 15.85
N ARG A 186 -10.76 0.09 15.65
CA ARG A 186 -10.41 -1.12 16.41
C ARG A 186 -8.96 -1.53 16.20
N LEU A 187 -8.49 -1.58 14.96
CA LEU A 187 -7.09 -1.89 14.64
C LEU A 187 -6.13 -0.92 15.33
N ILE A 188 -6.40 0.38 15.26
CA ILE A 188 -5.58 1.42 15.88
C ILE A 188 -5.57 1.27 17.41
N ALA A 189 -6.73 1.05 18.03
CA ALA A 189 -6.87 0.92 19.49
C ALA A 189 -6.16 -0.31 20.05
N GLU A 190 -6.17 -1.43 19.33
CA GLU A 190 -5.58 -2.70 19.77
C GLU A 190 -4.07 -2.78 19.44
N ILE A 191 -3.65 -2.38 18.24
CA ILE A 191 -2.23 -2.42 17.82
C ILE A 191 -1.44 -1.28 18.48
N LYS A 192 -2.06 -0.14 18.73
CA LYS A 192 -1.47 1.05 19.38
C LYS A 192 -0.19 1.55 18.69
N PRO A 193 -0.25 1.83 17.37
CA PRO A 193 0.90 2.41 16.69
C PRO A 193 1.17 3.83 17.23
N LYS A 194 2.35 4.38 16.99
CA LYS A 194 2.64 5.80 17.26
C LYS A 194 1.82 6.72 16.34
N VAL A 195 1.67 6.30 15.06
CA VAL A 195 0.90 7.02 14.05
C VAL A 195 0.10 6.03 13.20
N ALA A 196 -1.14 6.40 12.87
CA ALA A 196 -1.94 5.72 11.86
C ALA A 196 -2.27 6.66 10.70
N ILE A 197 -2.15 6.18 9.46
CA ILE A 197 -2.52 6.93 8.25
C ILE A 197 -3.68 6.19 7.59
N LEU A 198 -4.82 6.85 7.49
CA LEU A 198 -5.96 6.34 6.74
C LEU A 198 -5.81 6.72 5.26
N SER A 199 -6.08 5.78 4.38
CA SER A 199 -5.98 5.94 2.93
C SER A 199 -7.13 5.23 2.21
N HIS A 200 -7.13 5.25 0.88
CA HIS A 200 -8.05 4.51 0.01
C HIS A 200 -9.54 4.83 0.27
N PHE A 201 -9.87 6.10 0.42
CA PHE A 201 -11.21 6.54 0.80
C PHE A 201 -12.25 6.27 -0.28
N GLY A 202 -13.34 5.60 0.08
CA GLY A 202 -14.55 5.54 -0.72
C GLY A 202 -15.29 6.89 -0.75
N LEU A 203 -16.34 6.97 -1.59
CA LEU A 203 -17.08 8.23 -1.77
C LEU A 203 -17.68 8.76 -0.47
N TYR A 204 -18.27 7.88 0.34
CA TYR A 204 -18.92 8.29 1.58
C TYR A 204 -17.93 8.79 2.63
N VAL A 205 -16.76 8.14 2.74
CA VAL A 205 -15.68 8.62 3.61
C VAL A 205 -15.15 9.97 3.14
N TRP A 206 -15.00 10.15 1.81
CA TRP A 206 -14.58 11.43 1.24
C TRP A 206 -15.58 12.56 1.54
N GLN A 207 -16.88 12.30 1.38
CA GLN A 207 -17.95 13.25 1.70
C GLN A 207 -18.04 13.57 3.19
N ALA A 208 -17.76 12.59 4.06
CA ALA A 208 -17.70 12.76 5.50
C ALA A 208 -16.44 13.52 5.98
N LYS A 209 -15.56 13.94 5.06
CA LYS A 209 -14.33 14.69 5.33
C LYS A 209 -13.31 13.86 6.12
N PRO A 210 -12.47 13.06 5.44
CA PRO A 210 -11.51 12.13 6.09
C PRO A 210 -10.65 12.76 7.18
N TRP A 211 -10.29 14.05 7.03
CA TRP A 211 -9.52 14.78 8.04
C TRP A 211 -10.27 14.98 9.36
N LYS A 212 -11.61 15.17 9.33
CA LYS A 212 -12.41 15.23 10.55
C LYS A 212 -12.52 13.87 11.22
N ILE A 213 -12.69 12.81 10.41
CA ILE A 213 -12.67 11.41 10.89
C ILE A 213 -11.34 11.13 11.58
N ALA A 214 -10.22 11.51 10.99
CA ALA A 214 -8.90 11.32 11.59
C ALA A 214 -8.74 12.07 12.93
N GLU A 215 -9.26 13.30 13.04
CA GLU A 215 -9.28 14.07 14.31
C GLU A 215 -10.12 13.37 15.39
N GLU A 216 -11.29 12.84 15.02
CA GLU A 216 -12.17 12.08 15.92
C GLU A 216 -11.51 10.79 16.40
N LEU A 217 -10.92 10.01 15.47
CA LEU A 217 -10.20 8.80 15.82
C LEU A 217 -8.97 9.07 16.70
N THR A 218 -8.26 10.18 16.48
CA THR A 218 -7.17 10.60 17.36
C THR A 218 -7.66 10.80 18.79
N LYS A 219 -8.79 11.48 18.98
CA LYS A 219 -9.40 11.70 20.31
C LYS A 219 -9.88 10.37 20.95
N GLN A 220 -10.47 9.49 20.12
CA GLN A 220 -11.04 8.23 20.59
C GLN A 220 -9.95 7.23 21.00
N THR A 221 -8.87 7.11 20.22
CA THR A 221 -7.85 6.07 20.39
C THR A 221 -6.62 6.54 21.18
N GLY A 222 -6.41 7.85 21.28
CA GLY A 222 -5.19 8.43 21.83
C GLY A 222 -3.96 8.32 20.91
N VAL A 223 -4.12 7.74 19.72
CA VAL A 223 -3.08 7.57 18.70
C VAL A 223 -3.20 8.72 17.69
N LYS A 224 -2.07 9.28 17.23
CA LYS A 224 -2.08 10.28 16.15
C LYS A 224 -2.59 9.64 14.85
N VAL A 225 -3.77 10.05 14.38
CA VAL A 225 -4.36 9.57 13.13
C VAL A 225 -4.32 10.68 12.08
N ILE A 226 -3.92 10.34 10.86
CA ILE A 226 -3.77 11.24 9.73
C ILE A 226 -4.62 10.72 8.57
N ALA A 227 -5.39 11.58 7.91
CA ALA A 227 -6.01 11.28 6.63
C ALA A 227 -5.01 11.55 5.50
N ALA A 228 -4.69 10.55 4.71
CA ALA A 228 -3.80 10.70 3.56
C ALA A 228 -4.36 11.71 2.54
N ARG A 229 -3.46 12.42 1.88
CA ARG A 229 -3.75 13.33 0.77
C ARG A 229 -2.79 13.07 -0.38
N ASP A 230 -3.23 13.32 -1.58
CA ASP A 230 -2.39 13.18 -2.77
C ASP A 230 -1.08 13.96 -2.66
N GLY A 231 0.03 13.25 -2.73
CA GLY A 231 1.36 13.82 -2.60
C GLY A 231 1.79 14.17 -1.17
N MET A 232 1.07 13.69 -0.16
CA MET A 232 1.53 13.75 1.22
C MET A 232 2.82 12.94 1.37
N THR A 233 3.78 13.51 2.08
CA THR A 233 4.99 12.81 2.52
C THR A 233 4.94 12.63 4.04
N PHE A 234 5.34 11.45 4.51
CA PHE A 234 5.53 11.13 5.92
C PHE A 234 6.97 10.68 6.13
N ASP A 235 7.70 11.33 7.02
CA ASP A 235 9.07 10.98 7.38
C ASP A 235 9.06 10.04 8.59
N LEU A 236 9.72 8.87 8.48
CA LEU A 236 9.83 7.90 9.57
C LEU A 236 10.54 8.49 10.80
N ALA A 237 11.39 9.51 10.65
CA ALA A 237 12.01 10.21 11.77
C ALA A 237 10.99 10.79 12.76
N GLN A 238 9.78 11.14 12.30
CA GLN A 238 8.69 11.58 13.16
C GLN A 238 8.20 10.52 14.16
N LEU A 239 8.56 9.25 13.97
CA LEU A 239 8.26 8.17 14.89
C LEU A 239 9.19 8.15 16.11
N GLY A 240 10.35 8.81 16.04
CA GLY A 240 11.32 8.90 17.14
C GLY A 240 11.12 10.09 18.09
N GLU A 241 10.21 11.02 17.78
CA GLU A 241 9.98 12.26 18.52
C GLU A 241 8.87 12.14 19.58
N GLY A 242 8.64 10.96 20.15
CA GLY A 242 7.60 10.70 21.14
C GLY A 242 8.15 10.20 22.49
#